data_9da193740d9bd9d141ec9fd754d41dfa
#
_entry.id   9da193740d9bd9d141ec9fd754d41dfa
#
_cell.length_a   1.000
_cell.length_b   1.000
_cell.length_c   1.000
_cell.angle_alpha   90.00
_cell.angle_beta   90.00
_cell.angle_gamma   90.00
#
_symmetry.space_group_name_H-M   'P 1'
#
loop_
_entity.id
_entity.type
_entity.pdbx_description
1 polymer ?
#
loop_
_entity_poly.entity_id
_entity_poly.type
_entity_poly.pdbx_seq_one_letter_code
_entity_poly.pdbx_strand_id
1 'polypeptide(L)'
;RVASFFGDELVAGAFVHGFALFFVGYLISQNSNNYFLAFCILTIIMISFLIGERSNFIKLFFSILLFSIIGIKASYYNKILTLLIIIFLAFGITNFNKDYKYRYYSQIHNLYQKDGLINYYKDSQYGAHHSTAIKIFYDFPLFGVGIKNFRYESIKEKYNNSDYKSSNARQATHPHQIHLEFLSETGIFGYFCFFIFILFSLIISFKNYYKSKNIFQLSSIVFVLASLLPLLPSGSFLSTFNSGIFWINFAIMIGFCKISINKS
;
A
#
# COMPACT_ATOMS: atom_id res chain seq x y z
N ARG A 1 -1.75 3.40 -17.21
CA ARG A 1 -1.82 2.21 -16.34
C ARG A 1 -1.92 0.96 -17.19
N VAL A 2 -1.36 -0.12 -16.70
CA VAL A 2 -1.41 -1.43 -17.36
C VAL A 2 -2.33 -2.34 -16.57
N ALA A 3 -3.35 -2.88 -17.22
CA ALA A 3 -4.31 -3.81 -16.61
C ALA A 3 -3.75 -5.26 -16.53
N SER A 4 -2.74 -5.58 -17.37
CA SER A 4 -2.13 -6.91 -17.42
C SER A 4 -3.16 -8.02 -17.69
N PHE A 5 -3.06 -9.16 -17.03
CA PHE A 5 -3.96 -10.32 -17.17
C PHE A 5 -5.33 -10.13 -16.48
N PHE A 6 -5.55 -9.00 -15.82
CA PHE A 6 -6.74 -8.74 -15.02
C PHE A 6 -7.85 -8.00 -15.79
N GLY A 7 -7.81 -8.00 -17.13
CA GLY A 7 -8.77 -7.28 -17.96
C GLY A 7 -8.76 -5.78 -17.69
N ASP A 8 -9.89 -5.19 -17.43
CA ASP A 8 -10.02 -3.76 -17.12
C ASP A 8 -9.66 -3.39 -15.67
N GLU A 9 -9.41 -4.38 -14.82
CA GLU A 9 -9.08 -4.19 -13.42
C GLU A 9 -7.62 -3.73 -13.24
N LEU A 10 -7.44 -2.58 -12.60
CA LEU A 10 -6.13 -1.98 -12.35
C LEU A 10 -5.53 -2.49 -11.03
N VAL A 11 -5.27 -3.78 -10.93
CA VAL A 11 -4.80 -4.46 -9.71
C VAL A 11 -3.39 -5.07 -9.83
N ALA A 12 -2.77 -4.95 -10.99
CA ALA A 12 -1.45 -5.54 -11.26
C ALA A 12 -0.37 -5.09 -10.27
N GLY A 13 -0.39 -3.81 -9.88
CA GLY A 13 0.55 -3.26 -8.89
C GLY A 13 0.36 -3.84 -7.49
N ALA A 14 -0.90 -4.09 -7.09
CA ALA A 14 -1.20 -4.73 -5.80
C ALA A 14 -0.72 -6.18 -5.77
N PHE A 15 -0.86 -6.92 -6.88
CA PHE A 15 -0.37 -8.28 -7.02
C PHE A 15 1.16 -8.33 -6.93
N VAL A 16 1.86 -7.47 -7.67
CA VAL A 16 3.33 -7.37 -7.60
C VAL A 16 3.77 -7.04 -6.17
N HIS A 17 3.14 -6.05 -5.51
CA HIS A 17 3.46 -5.72 -4.12
C HIS A 17 3.23 -6.91 -3.18
N GLY A 18 2.16 -7.68 -3.37
CA GLY A 18 1.77 -8.80 -2.51
C GLY A 18 2.77 -9.94 -2.47
N PHE A 19 3.51 -10.17 -3.56
CA PHE A 19 4.38 -11.35 -3.70
C PHE A 19 5.85 -11.04 -3.95
N ALA A 20 6.21 -9.80 -4.28
CA ALA A 20 7.58 -9.42 -4.59
C ALA A 20 8.59 -9.77 -3.47
N LEU A 21 8.23 -9.51 -2.22
CA LEU A 21 9.12 -9.77 -1.09
C LEU A 21 9.35 -11.26 -0.83
N PHE A 22 8.39 -12.13 -1.17
CA PHE A 22 8.59 -13.57 -1.11
C PHE A 22 9.62 -14.03 -2.13
N PHE A 23 9.56 -13.50 -3.34
CA PHE A 23 10.55 -13.80 -4.36
C PHE A 23 11.95 -13.32 -3.95
N VAL A 24 12.07 -12.11 -3.43
CA VAL A 24 13.35 -11.60 -2.89
C VAL A 24 13.82 -12.46 -1.71
N GLY A 25 12.93 -12.83 -0.80
CA GLY A 25 13.20 -13.73 0.31
C GLY A 25 13.69 -15.13 -0.17
N TYR A 26 13.08 -15.65 -1.22
CA TYR A 26 13.50 -16.90 -1.83
C TYR A 26 14.95 -16.81 -2.36
N LEU A 27 15.28 -15.75 -3.10
CA LEU A 27 16.64 -15.55 -3.61
C LEU A 27 17.68 -15.46 -2.48
N ILE A 28 17.34 -14.81 -1.38
CA ILE A 28 18.20 -14.74 -0.19
C ILE A 28 18.36 -16.14 0.43
N SER A 29 17.29 -16.92 0.54
CA SER A 29 17.34 -18.28 1.12
C SER A 29 18.18 -19.25 0.30
N GLN A 30 18.32 -19.01 -1.01
CA GLN A 30 19.17 -19.78 -1.92
C GLN A 30 20.64 -19.27 -1.96
N ASN A 31 21.01 -18.32 -1.09
CA ASN A 31 22.33 -17.67 -1.09
C ASN A 31 22.72 -17.09 -2.47
N SER A 32 21.75 -16.53 -3.18
CA SER A 32 22.00 -15.92 -4.50
C SER A 32 23.05 -14.82 -4.43
N ASN A 33 23.82 -14.67 -5.51
CA ASN A 33 24.83 -13.62 -5.62
C ASN A 33 24.19 -12.22 -5.39
N ASN A 34 24.87 -11.37 -4.64
CA ASN A 34 24.38 -10.02 -4.30
C ASN A 34 24.07 -9.15 -5.53
N TYR A 35 24.84 -9.27 -6.61
CA TYR A 35 24.59 -8.53 -7.84
C TYR A 35 23.32 -9.02 -8.56
N PHE A 36 23.10 -10.33 -8.57
CA PHE A 36 21.89 -10.92 -9.12
C PHE A 36 20.65 -10.53 -8.29
N LEU A 37 20.78 -10.57 -6.97
CA LEU A 37 19.73 -10.10 -6.05
C LEU A 37 19.39 -8.61 -6.29
N ALA A 38 20.41 -7.76 -6.41
CA ALA A 38 20.21 -6.33 -6.70
C ALA A 38 19.54 -6.13 -8.07
N PHE A 39 19.95 -6.87 -9.09
CA PHE A 39 19.32 -6.84 -10.42
C PHE A 39 17.83 -7.22 -10.35
N CYS A 40 17.47 -8.29 -9.64
CA CYS A 40 16.08 -8.70 -9.47
C CYS A 40 15.25 -7.65 -8.72
N ILE A 41 15.79 -7.07 -7.65
CA ILE A 41 15.12 -5.98 -6.91
C ILE A 41 14.90 -4.77 -7.82
N LEU A 42 15.91 -4.36 -8.58
CA LEU A 42 15.78 -3.27 -9.56
C LEU A 42 14.67 -3.56 -10.58
N THR A 43 14.66 -4.77 -11.14
CA THR A 43 13.65 -5.20 -12.11
C THR A 43 12.24 -5.15 -11.54
N ILE A 44 12.03 -5.66 -10.31
CA ILE A 44 10.72 -5.63 -9.64
C ILE A 44 10.23 -4.19 -9.44
N ILE A 45 11.09 -3.31 -8.94
CA ILE A 45 10.75 -1.90 -8.73
C ILE A 45 10.41 -1.22 -10.06
N MET A 46 11.20 -1.49 -11.11
CA MET A 46 10.96 -0.92 -12.44
C MET A 46 9.65 -1.43 -13.04
N ILE A 47 9.33 -2.72 -12.90
CA ILE A 47 8.03 -3.26 -13.32
C ILE A 47 6.89 -2.54 -12.60
N SER A 48 6.98 -2.39 -11.29
CA SER A 48 5.95 -1.67 -10.51
C SER A 48 5.81 -0.21 -10.93
N PHE A 49 6.92 0.48 -11.25
CA PHE A 49 6.90 1.83 -11.78
C PHE A 49 6.21 1.89 -13.15
N LEU A 50 6.54 0.96 -14.06
CA LEU A 50 5.97 0.89 -15.41
C LEU A 50 4.48 0.53 -15.43
N ILE A 51 3.99 -0.26 -14.46
CA ILE A 51 2.56 -0.52 -14.29
C ILE A 51 1.80 0.81 -14.07
N GLY A 52 2.43 1.80 -13.47
CA GLY A 52 1.89 3.14 -13.33
C GLY A 52 0.85 3.29 -12.21
N GLU A 53 0.78 2.39 -11.25
CA GLU A 53 -0.04 2.51 -10.04
C GLU A 53 0.76 3.14 -8.90
N ARG A 54 0.75 4.48 -8.82
CA ARG A 54 1.60 5.26 -7.91
C ARG A 54 1.58 4.78 -6.45
N SER A 55 0.40 4.48 -5.91
CA SER A 55 0.26 4.06 -4.51
C SER A 55 0.93 2.70 -4.27
N ASN A 56 0.72 1.73 -5.16
CA ASN A 56 1.33 0.41 -5.04
C ASN A 56 2.84 0.46 -5.30
N PHE A 57 3.30 1.33 -6.21
CA PHE A 57 4.72 1.60 -6.39
C PHE A 57 5.37 2.14 -5.10
N ILE A 58 4.75 3.14 -4.44
CA ILE A 58 5.27 3.71 -3.19
C ILE A 58 5.27 2.65 -2.07
N LYS A 59 4.21 1.85 -1.95
CA LYS A 59 4.14 0.76 -0.96
C LYS A 59 5.22 -0.28 -1.20
N LEU A 60 5.41 -0.71 -2.44
CA LEU A 60 6.46 -1.68 -2.79
C LEU A 60 7.86 -1.12 -2.55
N PHE A 61 8.12 0.12 -2.95
CA PHE A 61 9.41 0.79 -2.72
C PHE A 61 9.73 0.88 -1.23
N PHE A 62 8.76 1.33 -0.41
CA PHE A 62 8.90 1.36 1.04
C PHE A 62 9.14 -0.05 1.62
N SER A 63 8.40 -1.05 1.12
CA SER A 63 8.55 -2.44 1.55
C SER A 63 9.94 -2.99 1.25
N ILE A 64 10.46 -2.77 0.04
CA ILE A 64 11.81 -3.21 -0.33
C ILE A 64 12.87 -2.48 0.46
N LEU A 65 12.70 -1.18 0.71
CA LEU A 65 13.63 -0.40 1.53
C LEU A 65 13.70 -0.96 2.96
N LEU A 66 12.56 -1.13 3.61
CA LEU A 66 12.47 -1.67 4.98
C LEU A 66 13.00 -3.09 5.05
N PHE A 67 12.61 -3.95 4.11
CA PHE A 67 13.09 -5.33 4.00
C PHE A 67 14.60 -5.38 3.79
N SER A 68 15.17 -4.51 2.95
CA SER A 68 16.60 -4.45 2.69
C SER A 68 17.39 -3.99 3.91
N ILE A 69 16.86 -3.05 4.69
CA ILE A 69 17.51 -2.60 5.93
C ILE A 69 17.60 -3.73 6.93
N ILE A 70 16.53 -4.50 7.12
CA ILE A 70 16.40 -5.50 8.19
C ILE A 70 16.94 -6.87 7.76
N GLY A 71 16.68 -7.31 6.51
CA GLY A 71 16.87 -8.68 6.04
C GLY A 71 18.10 -8.93 5.17
N ILE A 72 18.59 -7.91 4.46
CA ILE A 72 19.71 -8.09 3.51
C ILE A 72 21.04 -7.77 4.18
N LYS A 73 21.94 -8.78 4.22
CA LYS A 73 23.31 -8.64 4.70
C LYS A 73 24.21 -8.05 3.60
N ALA A 74 23.99 -6.81 3.20
CA ALA A 74 24.85 -6.07 2.28
C ALA A 74 25.38 -4.80 2.94
N SER A 75 26.49 -4.27 2.43
CA SER A 75 27.03 -3.00 2.91
C SER A 75 26.03 -1.87 2.68
N TYR A 76 26.03 -0.87 3.55
CA TYR A 76 25.19 0.32 3.35
C TYR A 76 25.48 1.02 2.03
N TYR A 77 26.75 1.01 1.59
CA TYR A 77 27.14 1.56 0.29
C TYR A 77 26.38 0.89 -0.87
N ASN A 78 26.32 -0.44 -0.90
CA ASN A 78 25.61 -1.17 -1.96
C ASN A 78 24.09 -0.90 -1.92
N LYS A 79 23.50 -0.78 -0.73
CA LYS A 79 22.08 -0.43 -0.57
C LYS A 79 21.78 0.97 -1.10
N ILE A 80 22.62 1.95 -0.76
CA ILE A 80 22.50 3.32 -1.24
C ILE A 80 22.70 3.39 -2.75
N LEU A 81 23.72 2.71 -3.28
CA LEU A 81 23.97 2.66 -4.73
C LEU A 81 22.77 2.09 -5.49
N THR A 82 22.19 0.98 -5.00
CA THR A 82 20.97 0.41 -5.60
C THR A 82 19.83 1.42 -5.61
N LEU A 83 19.62 2.15 -4.51
CA LEU A 83 18.61 3.20 -4.41
C LEU A 83 18.84 4.34 -5.42
N LEU A 84 20.09 4.80 -5.55
CA LEU A 84 20.44 5.84 -6.53
C LEU A 84 20.22 5.40 -7.96
N ILE A 85 20.52 4.15 -8.29
CA ILE A 85 20.24 3.59 -9.61
C ILE A 85 18.74 3.57 -9.91
N ILE A 86 17.90 3.19 -8.93
CA ILE A 86 16.44 3.21 -9.08
C ILE A 86 15.94 4.63 -9.38
N ILE A 87 16.39 5.61 -8.61
CA ILE A 87 16.01 7.02 -8.79
C ILE A 87 16.45 7.51 -10.17
N PHE A 88 17.67 7.19 -10.58
CA PHE A 88 18.21 7.58 -11.90
C PHE A 88 17.41 6.97 -13.06
N LEU A 89 17.07 5.68 -12.98
CA LEU A 89 16.27 5.01 -14.01
C LEU A 89 14.84 5.58 -14.07
N ALA A 90 14.20 5.78 -12.93
CA ALA A 90 12.87 6.39 -12.87
C ALA A 90 12.88 7.82 -13.45
N PHE A 91 13.91 8.62 -13.11
CA PHE A 91 14.11 9.95 -13.68
C PHE A 91 14.33 9.91 -15.19
N GLY A 92 15.15 8.97 -15.69
CA GLY A 92 15.36 8.76 -17.13
C GLY A 92 14.03 8.48 -17.82
N ILE A 93 13.26 7.48 -17.38
CA ILE A 93 11.98 7.11 -18.00
C ILE A 93 11.00 8.29 -18.00
N THR A 94 10.90 9.03 -16.90
CA THR A 94 10.00 10.18 -16.81
C THR A 94 10.38 11.31 -17.75
N ASN A 95 11.65 11.49 -18.08
CA ASN A 95 12.08 12.52 -19.03
C ASN A 95 11.93 12.11 -20.49
N PHE A 96 12.15 10.84 -20.81
CA PHE A 96 12.09 10.35 -22.19
C PHE A 96 10.68 9.95 -22.64
N ASN A 97 9.74 9.70 -21.72
CA ASN A 97 8.37 9.33 -22.05
C ASN A 97 7.36 10.36 -21.54
N LYS A 98 6.59 10.95 -22.46
CA LYS A 98 5.63 12.03 -22.17
C LYS A 98 4.53 11.60 -21.20
N ASP A 99 4.05 10.35 -21.29
CA ASP A 99 2.96 9.84 -20.44
C ASP A 99 3.42 9.64 -19.00
N TYR A 100 4.63 9.10 -18.80
CA TYR A 100 5.22 8.96 -17.47
C TYR A 100 5.61 10.33 -16.89
N LYS A 101 6.14 11.27 -17.71
CA LYS A 101 6.40 12.65 -17.30
C LYS A 101 5.13 13.34 -16.83
N TYR A 102 4.04 13.23 -17.59
CA TYR A 102 2.75 13.79 -17.19
C TYR A 102 2.28 13.17 -15.86
N ARG A 103 2.31 11.85 -15.74
CA ARG A 103 1.78 11.11 -14.60
C ARG A 103 2.56 11.32 -13.30
N TYR A 104 3.88 11.25 -13.34
CA TYR A 104 4.73 11.30 -12.16
C TYR A 104 5.26 12.68 -11.81
N TYR A 105 5.28 13.59 -12.76
CA TYR A 105 5.80 14.94 -12.56
C TYR A 105 4.79 16.03 -12.88
N SER A 106 4.36 16.19 -14.14
CA SER A 106 3.60 17.37 -14.57
C SER A 106 2.25 17.47 -13.88
N GLN A 107 1.55 16.36 -13.68
CA GLN A 107 0.27 16.34 -12.98
C GLN A 107 0.40 16.85 -11.53
N ILE A 108 1.45 16.45 -10.82
CA ILE A 108 1.69 16.89 -9.44
C ILE A 108 2.19 18.33 -9.41
N HIS A 109 3.15 18.66 -10.27
CA HIS A 109 3.74 19.99 -10.33
C HIS A 109 2.75 21.08 -10.71
N ASN A 110 1.95 20.86 -11.78
CA ASN A 110 0.95 21.85 -12.22
C ASN A 110 -0.13 22.11 -11.17
N LEU A 111 -0.48 21.07 -10.41
CA LEU A 111 -1.48 21.17 -9.36
C LEU A 111 -0.92 21.88 -8.12
N TYR A 112 0.35 21.61 -7.79
CA TYR A 112 1.03 22.31 -6.71
C TYR A 112 1.20 23.81 -6.98
N GLN A 113 1.56 24.19 -8.20
CA GLN A 113 1.77 25.61 -8.57
C GLN A 113 0.47 26.43 -8.59
N LYS A 114 -0.65 25.81 -8.97
CA LYS A 114 -1.93 26.54 -9.06
C LYS A 114 -2.55 26.84 -7.70
N ASP A 115 -2.63 25.85 -6.81
CA ASP A 115 -3.52 25.94 -5.66
C ASP A 115 -2.88 25.43 -4.33
N GLY A 116 -1.61 25.01 -4.36
CA GLY A 116 -0.94 24.39 -3.23
C GLY A 116 -1.45 22.95 -2.94
N LEU A 117 -0.75 22.24 -2.08
CA LEU A 117 -1.06 20.82 -1.79
C LEU A 117 -2.43 20.60 -1.17
N ILE A 118 -2.88 21.51 -0.30
CA ILE A 118 -4.16 21.40 0.42
C ILE A 118 -5.33 21.54 -0.56
N ASN A 119 -5.28 22.55 -1.43
CA ASN A 119 -6.35 22.79 -2.40
C ASN A 119 -6.33 21.71 -3.49
N TYR A 120 -5.14 21.27 -3.92
CA TYR A 120 -5.03 20.10 -4.80
C TYR A 120 -5.72 18.86 -4.20
N TYR A 121 -5.46 18.57 -2.92
CA TYR A 121 -6.12 17.46 -2.25
C TYR A 121 -7.64 17.63 -2.21
N LYS A 122 -8.12 18.80 -1.80
CA LYS A 122 -9.56 19.13 -1.78
C LYS A 122 -10.22 19.00 -3.16
N ASP A 123 -9.54 19.41 -4.21
CA ASP A 123 -10.05 19.36 -5.58
C ASP A 123 -9.97 17.97 -6.22
N SER A 124 -9.26 17.03 -5.58
CA SER A 124 -9.13 15.66 -6.05
C SER A 124 -10.34 14.79 -5.72
N GLN A 125 -10.54 13.72 -6.50
CA GLN A 125 -11.55 12.70 -6.18
C GLN A 125 -11.30 12.07 -4.79
N TYR A 126 -10.03 11.85 -4.42
CA TYR A 126 -9.69 11.31 -3.11
C TYR A 126 -10.08 12.24 -1.96
N GLY A 127 -9.94 13.55 -2.13
CA GLY A 127 -10.42 14.53 -1.15
C GLY A 127 -11.93 14.42 -0.93
N ALA A 128 -12.71 14.29 -2.00
CA ALA A 128 -14.15 14.11 -1.90
C ALA A 128 -14.51 12.79 -1.19
N HIS A 129 -13.84 11.66 -1.52
CA HIS A 129 -14.07 10.37 -0.86
C HIS A 129 -13.72 10.43 0.63
N HIS A 130 -12.57 11.00 0.97
CA HIS A 130 -12.09 11.06 2.35
C HIS A 130 -12.96 11.98 3.21
N SER A 131 -13.33 13.18 2.69
CA SER A 131 -14.22 14.10 3.42
C SER A 131 -15.59 13.48 3.68
N THR A 132 -16.12 12.75 2.70
CA THR A 132 -17.38 12.00 2.86
C THR A 132 -17.27 10.89 3.90
N ALA A 133 -16.19 10.13 3.89
CA ALA A 133 -15.96 9.08 4.89
C ALA A 133 -15.85 9.65 6.31
N ILE A 134 -15.20 10.80 6.47
CA ILE A 134 -15.09 11.50 7.75
C ILE A 134 -16.46 11.98 8.22
N LYS A 135 -17.28 12.57 7.34
CA LYS A 135 -18.64 12.99 7.69
C LYS A 135 -19.53 11.80 8.08
N ILE A 136 -19.45 10.68 7.34
CA ILE A 136 -20.15 9.44 7.68
C ILE A 136 -19.72 8.93 9.05
N PHE A 137 -18.42 8.95 9.34
CA PHE A 137 -17.92 8.55 10.65
C PHE A 137 -18.47 9.45 11.78
N TYR A 138 -18.58 10.76 11.59
CA TYR A 138 -19.17 11.65 12.59
C TYR A 138 -20.67 11.39 12.82
N ASP A 139 -21.40 10.97 11.78
CA ASP A 139 -22.81 10.61 11.92
C ASP A 139 -23.01 9.24 12.59
N PHE A 140 -22.05 8.31 12.40
CA PHE A 140 -22.13 6.93 12.91
C PHE A 140 -20.83 6.52 13.62
N PRO A 141 -20.41 7.20 14.70
CA PRO A 141 -19.07 7.08 15.25
C PRO A 141 -18.78 5.73 15.91
N LEU A 142 -19.77 5.06 16.49
CA LEU A 142 -19.53 3.85 17.29
C LEU A 142 -19.37 2.60 16.42
N PHE A 143 -20.31 2.32 15.53
CA PHE A 143 -20.39 1.08 14.75
C PHE A 143 -20.32 1.31 13.23
N GLY A 144 -20.21 2.55 12.79
CA GLY A 144 -20.23 2.90 11.36
C GLY A 144 -21.57 2.60 10.70
N VAL A 145 -21.58 2.63 9.36
CA VAL A 145 -22.79 2.37 8.54
C VAL A 145 -22.95 0.90 8.14
N GLY A 146 -22.04 0.04 8.57
CA GLY A 146 -21.98 -1.38 8.18
C GLY A 146 -21.04 -1.61 6.99
N ILE A 147 -20.49 -2.83 6.95
CA ILE A 147 -19.52 -3.25 5.92
C ILE A 147 -20.13 -3.12 4.53
N LYS A 148 -19.38 -2.52 3.59
CA LYS A 148 -19.77 -2.23 2.21
C LYS A 148 -20.95 -1.27 2.04
N ASN A 149 -21.35 -0.57 3.09
CA ASN A 149 -22.47 0.39 3.03
C ASN A 149 -22.01 1.83 2.73
N PHE A 150 -20.70 2.10 2.70
CA PHE A 150 -20.20 3.40 2.24
C PHE A 150 -20.80 3.82 0.89
N ARG A 151 -20.92 2.88 -0.06
CA ARG A 151 -21.48 3.11 -1.40
C ARG A 151 -22.91 3.63 -1.41
N TYR A 152 -23.72 3.21 -0.45
CA TYR A 152 -25.12 3.64 -0.33
C TYR A 152 -25.24 4.93 0.49
N GLU A 153 -24.37 5.10 1.48
CA GLU A 153 -24.39 6.27 2.33
C GLU A 153 -23.81 7.49 1.59
N SER A 154 -22.70 7.33 0.87
CA SER A 154 -21.99 8.40 0.16
C SER A 154 -22.81 9.11 -0.92
N ILE A 155 -23.91 8.50 -1.40
CA ILE A 155 -24.81 9.09 -2.40
C ILE A 155 -25.68 10.18 -1.79
N LYS A 156 -25.97 10.13 -0.49
CA LYS A 156 -26.91 11.03 0.16
C LYS A 156 -26.43 12.48 0.10
N GLU A 157 -27.34 13.41 -0.22
CA GLU A 157 -27.02 14.82 -0.43
C GLU A 157 -26.47 15.53 0.82
N LYS A 158 -26.79 15.05 2.03
CA LYS A 158 -26.23 15.59 3.28
C LYS A 158 -24.69 15.52 3.35
N TYR A 159 -24.06 14.65 2.57
CA TYR A 159 -22.60 14.52 2.49
C TYR A 159 -21.97 15.32 1.34
N ASN A 160 -22.79 16.00 0.55
CA ASN A 160 -22.30 16.93 -0.45
C ASN A 160 -21.47 18.03 0.23
N ASN A 161 -20.33 18.37 -0.35
CA ASN A 161 -19.46 19.41 0.16
C ASN A 161 -19.07 20.35 -0.98
N SER A 162 -19.68 21.52 -1.00
CA SER A 162 -19.43 22.55 -2.01
C SER A 162 -17.98 23.05 -2.04
N ASP A 163 -17.25 22.89 -0.93
CA ASP A 163 -15.84 23.30 -0.83
C ASP A 163 -14.89 22.41 -1.66
N TYR A 164 -15.40 21.29 -2.15
CA TYR A 164 -14.65 20.33 -2.97
C TYR A 164 -15.15 20.38 -4.42
N LYS A 165 -14.31 20.84 -5.36
CA LYS A 165 -14.67 20.89 -6.80
C LYS A 165 -15.12 19.53 -7.36
N SER A 166 -14.56 18.45 -6.83
CA SER A 166 -14.91 17.07 -7.21
C SER A 166 -15.99 16.46 -6.30
N SER A 167 -16.83 17.25 -5.65
CA SER A 167 -17.81 16.74 -4.67
C SER A 167 -18.71 15.62 -5.22
N ASN A 168 -19.12 15.68 -6.48
CA ASN A 168 -19.90 14.62 -7.12
C ASN A 168 -19.14 13.26 -7.20
N ALA A 169 -17.81 13.28 -7.17
CA ALA A 169 -17.00 12.06 -7.12
C ALA A 169 -17.11 11.32 -5.78
N ARG A 170 -17.77 11.90 -4.75
CA ARG A 170 -18.02 11.25 -3.46
C ARG A 170 -18.76 9.92 -3.59
N GLN A 171 -19.58 9.77 -4.62
CA GLN A 171 -20.36 8.56 -4.92
C GLN A 171 -19.42 7.46 -5.41
N ALA A 172 -18.80 6.78 -4.47
CA ALA A 172 -17.81 5.74 -4.72
C ALA A 172 -18.18 4.44 -3.98
N THR A 173 -17.60 3.35 -4.41
CA THR A 173 -17.82 2.04 -3.75
C THR A 173 -17.15 1.95 -2.38
N HIS A 174 -16.12 2.76 -2.14
CA HIS A 174 -15.35 2.81 -0.90
C HIS A 174 -14.51 4.11 -0.89
N PRO A 175 -13.98 4.55 0.27
CA PRO A 175 -13.27 5.82 0.37
C PRO A 175 -11.83 5.82 -0.16
N HIS A 176 -11.35 4.73 -0.76
CA HIS A 176 -9.99 4.57 -1.29
C HIS A 176 -8.87 4.79 -0.26
N GLN A 177 -9.15 4.57 1.03
CA GLN A 177 -8.17 4.64 2.10
C GLN A 177 -8.64 3.74 3.26
N ILE A 178 -7.78 2.79 3.65
CA ILE A 178 -8.14 1.71 4.58
C ILE A 178 -8.65 2.21 5.95
N HIS A 179 -7.99 3.20 6.54
CA HIS A 179 -8.40 3.71 7.86
C HIS A 179 -9.76 4.39 7.80
N LEU A 180 -10.03 5.15 6.74
CA LEU A 180 -11.33 5.81 6.54
C LEU A 180 -12.43 4.81 6.17
N GLU A 181 -12.08 3.73 5.45
CA GLU A 181 -13.01 2.63 5.16
C GLU A 181 -13.48 1.97 6.46
N PHE A 182 -12.54 1.60 7.34
CA PHE A 182 -12.89 1.03 8.64
C PHE A 182 -13.66 2.02 9.52
N LEU A 183 -13.21 3.27 9.64
CA LEU A 183 -13.90 4.26 10.47
C LEU A 183 -15.34 4.52 10.00
N SER A 184 -15.56 4.71 8.69
CA SER A 184 -16.89 4.99 8.17
C SER A 184 -17.81 3.76 8.18
N GLU A 185 -17.29 2.56 7.93
CA GLU A 185 -18.11 1.35 7.79
C GLU A 185 -18.26 0.56 9.10
N THR A 186 -17.25 0.58 10.00
CA THR A 186 -17.27 -0.21 11.24
C THR A 186 -17.19 0.63 12.52
N GLY A 187 -17.06 1.96 12.36
CA GLY A 187 -16.94 2.90 13.47
C GLY A 187 -15.65 2.71 14.27
N ILE A 188 -15.59 3.39 15.41
CA ILE A 188 -14.40 3.40 16.26
C ILE A 188 -14.13 2.02 16.89
N PHE A 189 -15.19 1.27 17.24
CA PHE A 189 -15.04 -0.06 17.83
C PHE A 189 -14.43 -1.05 16.84
N GLY A 190 -14.97 -1.17 15.62
CA GLY A 190 -14.42 -2.06 14.62
C GLY A 190 -13.02 -1.66 14.19
N TYR A 191 -12.76 -0.35 14.05
CA TYR A 191 -11.44 0.19 13.76
C TYR A 191 -10.42 -0.24 14.81
N PHE A 192 -10.66 0.05 16.10
CA PHE A 192 -9.71 -0.30 17.14
C PHE A 192 -9.55 -1.81 17.33
N CYS A 193 -10.63 -2.58 17.27
CA CYS A 193 -10.53 -4.04 17.34
C CYS A 193 -9.60 -4.60 16.26
N PHE A 194 -9.78 -4.17 15.02
CA PHE A 194 -8.95 -4.63 13.90
C PHE A 194 -7.50 -4.18 14.04
N PHE A 195 -7.26 -2.88 14.25
CA PHE A 195 -5.88 -2.36 14.26
C PHE A 195 -5.09 -2.80 15.49
N ILE A 196 -5.72 -2.95 16.65
CA ILE A 196 -5.10 -3.52 17.85
C ILE A 196 -4.73 -4.99 17.62
N PHE A 197 -5.64 -5.78 17.03
CA PHE A 197 -5.36 -7.17 16.67
C PHE A 197 -4.15 -7.29 15.71
N ILE A 198 -4.10 -6.47 14.67
CA ILE A 198 -2.97 -6.47 13.73
C ILE A 198 -1.68 -6.01 14.44
N LEU A 199 -1.74 -4.98 15.28
CA LEU A 199 -0.57 -4.47 16.02
C LEU A 199 0.03 -5.55 16.94
N PHE A 200 -0.79 -6.23 17.74
CA PHE A 200 -0.33 -7.33 18.59
C PHE A 200 0.27 -8.48 17.76
N SER A 201 -0.37 -8.83 16.66
CA SER A 201 0.13 -9.86 15.74
C SER A 201 1.49 -9.48 15.14
N LEU A 202 1.68 -8.22 14.76
CA LEU A 202 2.97 -7.71 14.29
C LEU A 202 4.05 -7.76 15.38
N ILE A 203 3.72 -7.33 16.61
CA ILE A 203 4.67 -7.36 17.74
C ILE A 203 5.14 -8.81 18.01
N ILE A 204 4.22 -9.76 18.06
CA ILE A 204 4.54 -11.18 18.26
C ILE A 204 5.41 -11.69 17.10
N SER A 205 5.03 -11.39 15.88
CA SER A 205 5.76 -11.83 14.68
C SER A 205 7.17 -11.23 14.60
N PHE A 206 7.35 -9.95 14.93
CA PHE A 206 8.67 -9.34 15.03
C PHE A 206 9.53 -9.99 16.10
N LYS A 207 9.00 -10.23 17.31
CA LYS A 207 9.72 -10.93 18.39
C LYS A 207 10.17 -12.31 17.93
N ASN A 208 9.29 -13.04 17.20
CA ASN A 208 9.62 -14.35 16.65
C ASN A 208 10.68 -14.26 15.55
N TYR A 209 10.56 -13.29 14.63
CA TYR A 209 11.54 -13.05 13.57
C TYR A 209 12.94 -12.77 14.16
N TYR A 210 13.06 -11.98 15.20
CA TYR A 210 14.36 -11.70 15.84
C TYR A 210 15.06 -12.96 16.36
N LYS A 211 14.29 -14.00 16.76
CA LYS A 211 14.81 -15.29 17.20
C LYS A 211 15.11 -16.22 16.02
N SER A 212 14.15 -16.37 15.10
CA SER A 212 14.20 -17.35 14.00
C SER A 212 15.02 -16.88 12.80
N LYS A 213 15.11 -15.56 12.59
CA LYS A 213 15.67 -14.92 11.39
C LYS A 213 15.07 -15.44 10.08
N ASN A 214 13.81 -15.90 10.13
CA ASN A 214 13.11 -16.44 8.96
C ASN A 214 12.76 -15.32 7.98
N ILE A 215 13.37 -15.36 6.79
CA ILE A 215 13.26 -14.29 5.79
C ILE A 215 11.84 -14.18 5.20
N PHE A 216 11.12 -15.30 5.08
CA PHE A 216 9.74 -15.29 4.59
C PHE A 216 8.77 -14.68 5.60
N GLN A 217 9.02 -14.89 6.90
CA GLN A 217 8.27 -14.20 7.94
C GLN A 217 8.50 -12.69 7.86
N LEU A 218 9.74 -12.24 7.64
CA LEU A 218 10.05 -10.82 7.45
C LEU A 218 9.33 -10.26 6.22
N SER A 219 9.29 -10.99 5.10
CA SER A 219 8.56 -10.59 3.89
C SER A 219 7.10 -10.27 4.21
N SER A 220 6.43 -11.16 4.94
CA SER A 220 5.03 -10.98 5.34
C SER A 220 4.83 -9.84 6.33
N ILE A 221 5.70 -9.70 7.33
CA ILE A 221 5.64 -8.59 8.31
C ILE A 221 5.71 -7.25 7.58
N VAL A 222 6.68 -7.11 6.67
CA VAL A 222 6.89 -5.86 5.93
C VAL A 222 5.73 -5.56 5.00
N PHE A 223 5.17 -6.59 4.33
CA PHE A 223 3.98 -6.41 3.51
C PHE A 223 2.77 -5.93 4.33
N VAL A 224 2.49 -6.57 5.48
CA VAL A 224 1.38 -6.18 6.37
C VAL A 224 1.53 -4.74 6.83
N LEU A 225 2.74 -4.33 7.26
CA LEU A 225 3.03 -2.95 7.64
C LEU A 225 2.78 -1.96 6.49
N ALA A 226 3.30 -2.26 5.30
CA ALA A 226 3.16 -1.38 4.14
C ALA A 226 1.72 -1.28 3.65
N SER A 227 0.92 -2.34 3.82
CA SER A 227 -0.50 -2.34 3.46
C SER A 227 -1.34 -1.38 4.33
N LEU A 228 -0.88 -1.09 5.53
CA LEU A 228 -1.55 -0.21 6.50
C LEU A 228 -1.00 1.22 6.51
N LEU A 229 -0.13 1.58 5.56
CA LEU A 229 0.41 2.95 5.49
C LEU A 229 -0.73 3.98 5.36
N PRO A 230 -0.79 4.96 6.26
CA PRO A 230 -1.78 6.02 6.18
C PRO A 230 -1.52 6.92 4.96
N LEU A 231 -2.52 7.70 4.56
CA LEU A 231 -2.47 8.71 3.50
C LEU A 231 -2.28 8.18 2.06
N LEU A 232 -1.92 6.92 1.87
CA LEU A 232 -1.83 6.35 0.52
C LEU A 232 -3.19 5.81 0.08
N PRO A 233 -3.65 6.16 -1.13
CA PRO A 233 -4.83 5.55 -1.71
C PRO A 233 -4.70 4.03 -1.80
N SER A 234 -5.78 3.32 -1.49
CA SER A 234 -5.87 1.87 -1.56
C SER A 234 -7.15 1.44 -2.27
N GLY A 235 -7.17 0.23 -2.82
CA GLY A 235 -8.43 -0.44 -3.12
C GLY A 235 -9.18 -0.75 -1.82
N SER A 236 -10.45 -1.14 -1.92
CA SER A 236 -11.22 -1.56 -0.75
C SER A 236 -10.54 -2.74 -0.06
N PHE A 237 -10.28 -2.60 1.24
CA PHE A 237 -9.79 -3.70 2.06
C PHE A 237 -10.86 -4.79 2.21
N LEU A 238 -12.12 -4.39 2.22
CA LEU A 238 -13.26 -5.30 2.33
C LEU A 238 -13.68 -5.94 0.99
N SER A 239 -12.88 -5.74 -0.08
CA SER A 239 -13.01 -6.46 -1.35
C SER A 239 -12.29 -7.81 -1.29
N THR A 240 -12.80 -8.80 -2.05
CA THR A 240 -12.23 -10.16 -2.08
C THR A 240 -10.76 -10.18 -2.49
N PHE A 241 -10.38 -9.39 -3.51
CA PHE A 241 -9.01 -9.38 -4.04
C PHE A 241 -8.00 -8.82 -3.03
N ASN A 242 -8.24 -7.60 -2.54
CA ASN A 242 -7.29 -6.93 -1.63
C ASN A 242 -7.21 -7.63 -0.27
N SER A 243 -8.36 -8.05 0.28
CA SER A 243 -8.36 -8.82 1.53
C SER A 243 -7.69 -10.18 1.36
N GLY A 244 -7.89 -10.87 0.23
CA GLY A 244 -7.24 -12.14 -0.04
C GLY A 244 -5.71 -12.05 0.01
N ILE A 245 -5.11 -11.08 -0.71
CA ILE A 245 -3.66 -10.86 -0.67
C ILE A 245 -3.19 -10.51 0.75
N PHE A 246 -3.93 -9.66 1.47
CA PHE A 246 -3.58 -9.27 2.83
C PHE A 246 -3.61 -10.47 3.78
N TRP A 247 -4.69 -11.25 3.79
CA TRP A 247 -4.85 -12.37 4.71
C TRP A 247 -3.92 -13.55 4.41
N ILE A 248 -3.54 -13.78 3.14
CA ILE A 248 -2.49 -14.74 2.79
C ILE A 248 -1.17 -14.33 3.45
N ASN A 249 -0.74 -13.09 3.27
CA ASN A 249 0.48 -12.57 3.88
C ASN A 249 0.41 -12.60 5.43
N PHE A 250 -0.73 -12.22 6.00
CA PHE A 250 -0.96 -12.26 7.44
C PHE A 250 -0.89 -13.70 7.98
N ALA A 251 -1.52 -14.66 7.30
CA ALA A 251 -1.48 -16.08 7.70
C ALA A 251 -0.06 -16.63 7.67
N ILE A 252 0.74 -16.31 6.64
CA ILE A 252 2.14 -16.70 6.56
C ILE A 252 2.93 -16.08 7.72
N MET A 253 2.73 -14.78 8.00
CA MET A 253 3.39 -14.08 9.09
C MET A 253 3.18 -14.77 10.44
N ILE A 254 1.94 -15.18 10.75
CA ILE A 254 1.58 -15.86 12.01
C ILE A 254 1.98 -17.35 11.98
N GLY A 255 1.88 -18.02 10.83
CA GLY A 255 2.23 -19.42 10.66
C GLY A 255 3.67 -19.72 11.09
N PHE A 256 4.62 -18.85 10.78
CA PHE A 256 6.00 -18.97 11.22
C PHE A 256 6.19 -18.81 12.75
N CYS A 257 5.29 -18.12 13.46
CA CYS A 257 5.35 -18.03 14.91
C CYS A 257 5.14 -19.40 15.58
N LYS A 258 4.28 -20.25 15.01
CA LYS A 258 3.97 -21.59 15.54
C LYS A 258 5.14 -22.56 15.38
N ILE A 259 5.88 -22.46 14.27
CA ILE A 259 7.02 -23.35 13.97
C ILE A 259 8.18 -23.12 14.95
N SER A 260 8.40 -21.91 15.43
CA SER A 260 9.48 -21.61 16.35
C SER A 260 9.18 -21.99 17.81
N ILE A 261 7.92 -22.05 18.21
CA ILE A 261 7.50 -22.47 19.55
C ILE A 261 7.78 -23.97 19.75
N ASN A 262 7.67 -24.76 18.69
CA ASN A 262 7.92 -26.22 18.73
C ASN A 262 9.42 -26.61 18.64
N LYS A 263 10.34 -25.65 18.48
CA LYS A 263 11.79 -25.88 18.43
C LYS A 263 12.54 -25.40 19.68
N SER A 264 11.84 -24.76 20.60
CA SER A 264 12.36 -24.32 21.91
C SER A 264 11.94 -25.29 23.02
#